data_35a7c9e93ccc0036f0db6ff3e9faa9e4
#
_entry.id   35a7c9e93ccc0036f0db6ff3e9faa9e4
#
_cell.length_a   1.000
_cell.length_b   1.000
_cell.length_c   1.000
_cell.angle_alpha   90.00
_cell.angle_beta   90.00
_cell.angle_gamma   90.00
#
_symmetry.space_group_name_H-M   'P 1'
#
loop_
_entity.id
_entity.type
_entity.pdbx_description
1 polymer ?
#
loop_
_entity_poly.entity_id
_entity_poly.type
_entity_poly.pdbx_seq_one_letter_code
_entity_poly.pdbx_strand_id
1 'polypeptide(L)'
;ELQTLPNVKGIILNGGENRIVDGQAVEVRPEIYELGYPMISVDYPQSGCEVRLEALPEREALEKFLFRDCKAEANWNMKNFIEDQVELIRQQVGDRKVLLALSGGVDSSVVAAMLIRAIGEQLACVHVNHGLMRKNESESVVKVFRDELHANLIYVDAVERFLGKLAGVADPEQKRKIIGGEFIRVFEEEARKLDGIDFL
;
A
#
# COMPACT_ATOMS: atom_id res chain seq x y z
N GLU A 1 3.31 -11.09 22.15
CA GLU A 1 3.02 -10.30 20.92
C GLU A 1 1.52 -10.13 20.69
N LEU A 2 0.68 -11.23 20.65
CA LEU A 2 -0.77 -11.08 20.43
C LEU A 2 -1.46 -10.16 21.47
N GLN A 3 -1.02 -10.19 22.73
CA GLN A 3 -1.56 -9.32 23.79
C GLN A 3 -1.21 -7.85 23.63
N THR A 4 -0.21 -7.53 22.81
CA THR A 4 0.19 -6.13 22.50
C THR A 4 -0.51 -5.56 21.28
N LEU A 5 -1.23 -6.41 20.51
CA LEU A 5 -2.00 -5.98 19.37
C LEU A 5 -3.35 -5.38 19.82
N PRO A 6 -3.70 -4.17 19.39
CA PRO A 6 -5.00 -3.60 19.69
C PRO A 6 -6.12 -4.38 18.95
N ASN A 7 -7.24 -4.56 19.62
CA ASN A 7 -8.49 -5.05 19.00
C ASN A 7 -8.47 -6.50 18.47
N VAL A 8 -7.64 -7.39 19.03
CA VAL A 8 -7.75 -8.84 18.72
C VAL A 8 -9.09 -9.35 19.25
N LYS A 9 -9.92 -9.88 18.35
CA LYS A 9 -11.27 -10.41 18.70
C LYS A 9 -11.37 -11.92 18.59
N GLY A 10 -10.44 -12.56 17.91
CA GLY A 10 -10.39 -14.01 17.75
C GLY A 10 -9.15 -14.45 17.01
N ILE A 11 -8.94 -15.75 16.95
CA ILE A 11 -7.76 -16.37 16.33
C ILE A 11 -8.21 -17.43 15.32
N ILE A 12 -7.67 -17.36 14.10
CA ILE A 12 -7.85 -18.39 13.08
C ILE A 12 -6.53 -19.16 12.95
N LEU A 13 -6.54 -20.44 13.29
CA LEU A 13 -5.42 -21.32 13.07
C LEU A 13 -5.54 -21.94 11.69
N ASN A 14 -4.66 -21.57 10.79
CA ASN A 14 -4.60 -22.11 9.44
C ASN A 14 -3.48 -23.14 9.34
N GLY A 15 -3.83 -24.36 8.89
CA GLY A 15 -2.89 -25.46 8.64
C GLY A 15 -2.38 -25.47 7.19
N GLY A 16 -2.31 -26.66 6.61
CA GLY A 16 -1.91 -26.90 5.24
C GLY A 16 -0.40 -26.90 5.03
N GLU A 17 0.03 -26.81 3.77
CA GLU A 17 1.45 -26.91 3.36
C GLU A 17 2.33 -25.78 3.92
N ASN A 18 1.77 -24.61 4.15
CA ASN A 18 2.48 -23.45 4.71
C ASN A 18 2.91 -23.62 6.18
N ARG A 19 2.50 -24.72 6.81
CA ARG A 19 2.87 -25.07 8.18
C ARG A 19 4.32 -25.56 8.31
N ILE A 20 4.95 -25.92 7.20
CA ILE A 20 6.32 -26.47 7.19
C ILE A 20 7.30 -25.34 6.94
N VAL A 21 8.17 -25.07 7.92
CA VAL A 21 9.31 -24.15 7.81
C VAL A 21 10.57 -24.99 8.02
N ASP A 22 11.51 -24.90 7.09
CA ASP A 22 12.78 -25.66 7.12
C ASP A 22 12.60 -27.19 7.30
N GLY A 23 11.53 -27.75 6.72
CA GLY A 23 11.23 -29.18 6.80
C GLY A 23 10.64 -29.63 8.14
N GLN A 24 10.34 -28.71 9.04
CA GLN A 24 9.68 -29.00 10.33
C GLN A 24 8.30 -28.38 10.39
N ALA A 25 7.34 -29.15 10.93
CA ALA A 25 5.99 -28.62 11.19
C ALA A 25 6.05 -27.63 12.35
N VAL A 26 5.64 -26.39 12.10
CA VAL A 26 5.51 -25.37 13.14
C VAL A 26 4.22 -25.61 13.91
N GLU A 27 4.32 -25.88 15.19
CA GLU A 27 3.17 -26.03 16.06
C GLU A 27 2.83 -24.72 16.79
N VAL A 28 1.54 -24.54 17.04
CA VAL A 28 1.06 -23.40 17.83
C VAL A 28 1.48 -23.59 19.29
N ARG A 29 2.08 -22.58 19.87
CA ARG A 29 2.47 -22.62 21.29
C ARG A 29 1.25 -22.79 22.19
N PRO A 30 1.31 -23.64 23.22
CA PRO A 30 0.19 -23.89 24.14
C PRO A 30 -0.40 -22.62 24.76
N GLU A 31 0.43 -21.62 25.01
CA GLU A 31 0.03 -20.36 25.64
C GLU A 31 -1.01 -19.57 24.81
N ILE A 32 -1.10 -19.84 23.51
CA ILE A 32 -2.11 -19.19 22.64
C ILE A 32 -3.53 -19.65 23.01
N TYR A 33 -3.69 -20.92 23.41
CA TYR A 33 -4.99 -21.46 23.85
C TYR A 33 -5.44 -20.88 25.19
N GLU A 34 -4.51 -20.40 26.01
CA GLU A 34 -4.79 -19.81 27.32
C GLU A 34 -5.20 -18.34 27.26
N LEU A 35 -5.11 -17.71 26.07
CA LEU A 35 -5.43 -16.28 25.90
C LEU A 35 -6.91 -15.95 26.01
N GLY A 36 -7.81 -16.95 25.98
CA GLY A 36 -9.25 -16.78 26.12
C GLY A 36 -9.96 -16.15 24.93
N TYR A 37 -9.29 -16.04 23.78
CA TYR A 37 -9.95 -15.61 22.54
C TYR A 37 -10.74 -16.74 21.90
N PRO A 38 -11.90 -16.45 21.25
CA PRO A 38 -12.55 -17.41 20.36
C PRO A 38 -11.57 -17.93 19.32
N MET A 39 -11.57 -19.23 19.06
CA MET A 39 -10.63 -19.85 18.14
C MET A 39 -11.35 -20.77 17.15
N ILE A 40 -10.95 -20.69 15.88
CA ILE A 40 -11.37 -21.61 14.83
C ILE A 40 -10.13 -22.21 14.16
N SER A 41 -10.17 -23.50 13.86
CA SER A 41 -9.10 -24.20 13.15
C SER A 41 -9.53 -24.55 11.74
N VAL A 42 -8.70 -24.26 10.75
CA VAL A 42 -8.87 -24.64 9.36
C VAL A 42 -7.70 -25.52 8.97
N ASP A 43 -7.96 -26.76 8.60
CA ASP A 43 -6.93 -27.75 8.23
C ASP A 43 -5.81 -27.95 9.28
N TYR A 44 -6.13 -27.69 10.53
CA TYR A 44 -5.16 -27.77 11.63
C TYR A 44 -5.62 -28.81 12.67
N PRO A 45 -4.96 -29.98 12.74
CA PRO A 45 -5.40 -31.07 13.61
C PRO A 45 -4.93 -30.90 15.06
N GLN A 46 -5.42 -29.87 15.77
CA GLN A 46 -5.08 -29.71 17.19
C GLN A 46 -6.29 -29.72 18.11
N SER A 47 -6.07 -30.27 19.29
CA SER A 47 -7.01 -30.22 20.42
C SER A 47 -7.01 -28.82 21.04
N GLY A 48 -8.19 -28.28 21.34
CA GLY A 48 -8.32 -26.96 21.99
C GLY A 48 -9.00 -25.88 21.16
N CYS A 49 -9.30 -26.16 19.88
CA CYS A 49 -10.15 -25.27 19.08
C CYS A 49 -11.63 -25.63 19.28
N GLU A 50 -12.48 -24.62 19.47
CA GLU A 50 -13.92 -24.83 19.63
C GLU A 50 -14.58 -25.36 18.34
N VAL A 51 -14.03 -25.00 17.17
CA VAL A 51 -14.50 -25.44 15.86
C VAL A 51 -13.33 -25.89 15.00
N ARG A 52 -13.38 -27.13 14.53
CA ARG A 52 -12.44 -27.68 13.55
C ARG A 52 -13.14 -27.81 12.20
N LEU A 53 -12.51 -27.26 11.18
CA LEU A 53 -12.96 -27.36 9.79
C LEU A 53 -11.90 -28.12 8.99
N GLU A 54 -12.30 -29.18 8.30
CA GLU A 54 -11.42 -30.07 7.53
C GLU A 54 -11.17 -29.59 6.09
N ALA A 55 -11.88 -28.54 5.69
CA ALA A 55 -11.75 -27.88 4.38
C ALA A 55 -11.93 -26.37 4.56
N LEU A 56 -11.95 -25.62 3.46
CA LEU A 56 -12.37 -24.22 3.50
C LEU A 56 -13.67 -24.11 4.31
N PRO A 57 -13.71 -23.22 5.31
CA PRO A 57 -14.85 -23.15 6.21
C PRO A 57 -16.13 -22.92 5.42
N GLU A 58 -17.16 -23.69 5.72
CA GLU A 58 -18.48 -23.35 5.25
C GLU A 58 -18.79 -21.92 5.67
N ARG A 59 -19.35 -21.15 4.76
CA ARG A 59 -19.64 -19.73 4.97
C ARG A 59 -20.38 -19.47 6.28
N GLU A 60 -21.33 -20.33 6.62
CA GLU A 60 -22.12 -20.25 7.84
C GLU A 60 -21.27 -20.39 9.12
N ALA A 61 -20.32 -21.31 9.13
CA ALA A 61 -19.41 -21.50 10.27
C ALA A 61 -18.48 -20.29 10.45
N LEU A 62 -18.00 -19.73 9.35
CA LEU A 62 -17.15 -18.54 9.39
C LEU A 62 -17.94 -17.30 9.81
N GLU A 63 -19.14 -17.10 9.32
CA GLU A 63 -20.03 -16.01 9.73
C GLU A 63 -20.37 -16.10 11.21
N LYS A 64 -20.70 -17.31 11.72
CA LYS A 64 -20.94 -17.54 13.15
C LYS A 64 -19.71 -17.17 13.97
N PHE A 65 -18.54 -17.66 13.60
CA PHE A 65 -17.29 -17.36 14.29
C PHE A 65 -17.01 -15.87 14.32
N LEU A 66 -17.04 -15.20 13.15
CA LEU A 66 -16.71 -13.79 13.06
C LEU A 66 -17.70 -12.87 13.80
N PHE A 67 -18.99 -13.05 13.56
CA PHE A 67 -19.99 -12.09 14.03
C PHE A 67 -20.58 -12.43 15.38
N ARG A 68 -20.70 -13.72 15.72
CA ARG A 68 -21.26 -14.16 17.00
C ARG A 68 -20.20 -14.36 18.08
N ASP A 69 -19.15 -15.12 17.76
CA ASP A 69 -18.17 -15.53 18.77
C ASP A 69 -17.10 -14.44 18.97
N CYS A 70 -16.55 -13.90 17.87
CA CYS A 70 -15.58 -12.78 17.90
C CYS A 70 -16.24 -11.40 18.03
N LYS A 71 -17.56 -11.28 17.83
CA LYS A 71 -18.30 -10.00 17.83
C LYS A 71 -17.66 -8.96 16.89
N ALA A 72 -17.16 -9.42 15.75
CA ALA A 72 -16.64 -8.53 14.73
C ALA A 72 -17.79 -7.78 14.04
N GLU A 73 -17.55 -6.58 13.63
CA GLU A 73 -18.52 -5.77 12.91
C GLU A 73 -18.22 -5.80 11.40
N ALA A 74 -19.27 -5.95 10.58
CA ALA A 74 -19.15 -5.91 9.11
C ALA A 74 -19.10 -4.47 8.59
N ASN A 75 -18.18 -3.67 9.12
CA ASN A 75 -18.05 -2.24 8.82
C ASN A 75 -16.96 -1.93 7.79
N TRP A 76 -16.14 -2.92 7.40
CA TRP A 76 -15.14 -2.71 6.38
C TRP A 76 -15.74 -2.85 4.96
N ASN A 77 -15.65 -1.80 4.18
CA ASN A 77 -15.86 -1.80 2.75
C ASN A 77 -14.95 -0.75 2.12
N MET A 78 -14.76 -0.80 0.80
CA MET A 78 -13.81 0.09 0.12
C MET A 78 -14.17 1.58 0.29
N LYS A 79 -15.45 1.92 0.35
CA LYS A 79 -15.89 3.30 0.55
C LYS A 79 -15.46 3.81 1.94
N ASN A 80 -15.79 3.07 2.99
CA ASN A 80 -15.40 3.42 4.35
C ASN A 80 -13.88 3.47 4.49
N PHE A 81 -13.16 2.49 3.91
CA PHE A 81 -11.70 2.48 3.90
C PHE A 81 -11.12 3.76 3.30
N ILE A 82 -11.63 4.21 2.14
CA ILE A 82 -11.18 5.46 1.51
C ILE A 82 -11.46 6.66 2.42
N GLU A 83 -12.63 6.74 3.04
CA GLU A 83 -12.99 7.83 3.93
C GLU A 83 -12.10 7.86 5.18
N ASP A 84 -11.86 6.70 5.79
CA ASP A 84 -10.97 6.57 6.95
C ASP A 84 -9.52 6.96 6.59
N GLN A 85 -9.02 6.52 5.42
CA GLN A 85 -7.67 6.88 4.98
C GLN A 85 -7.53 8.38 4.68
N VAL A 86 -8.53 8.99 4.06
CA VAL A 86 -8.54 10.44 3.80
C VAL A 86 -8.47 11.23 5.11
N GLU A 87 -9.22 10.80 6.12
CA GLU A 87 -9.18 11.44 7.43
C GLU A 87 -7.84 11.23 8.14
N LEU A 88 -7.29 10.03 8.08
CA LEU A 88 -5.96 9.72 8.62
C LEU A 88 -4.87 10.59 7.96
N ILE A 89 -4.91 10.74 6.64
CA ILE A 89 -3.99 11.60 5.90
C ILE A 89 -4.10 13.06 6.38
N ARG A 90 -5.30 13.59 6.55
CA ARG A 90 -5.51 14.95 7.06
C ARG A 90 -4.88 15.15 8.42
N GLN A 91 -5.07 14.18 9.33
CA GLN A 91 -4.50 14.24 10.67
C GLN A 91 -2.97 14.16 10.65
N GLN A 92 -2.40 13.30 9.79
CA GLN A 92 -0.94 13.15 9.70
C GLN A 92 -0.27 14.35 9.04
N VAL A 93 -0.86 14.88 7.99
CA VAL A 93 -0.29 15.99 7.23
C VAL A 93 -0.51 17.33 7.95
N GLY A 94 -1.70 17.56 8.51
CA GLY A 94 -2.05 18.86 9.12
C GLY A 94 -1.90 19.99 8.10
N ASP A 95 -1.21 21.06 8.48
CA ASP A 95 -0.98 22.23 7.61
C ASP A 95 0.29 22.13 6.73
N ARG A 96 0.96 20.97 6.73
CA ARG A 96 2.22 20.76 6.01
C ARG A 96 1.99 20.47 4.54
N LYS A 97 3.04 20.62 3.73
CA LYS A 97 3.00 20.36 2.29
C LYS A 97 3.58 18.99 1.94
N VAL A 98 3.00 18.35 0.95
CA VAL A 98 3.38 17.03 0.45
C VAL A 98 3.82 17.15 -1.00
N LEU A 99 4.94 16.52 -1.34
CA LEU A 99 5.39 16.32 -2.71
C LEU A 99 5.22 14.85 -3.08
N LEU A 100 4.49 14.56 -4.14
CA LEU A 100 4.26 13.21 -4.64
C LEU A 100 4.93 12.98 -5.98
N ALA A 101 5.72 11.94 -6.08
CA ALA A 101 6.21 11.41 -7.34
C ALA A 101 5.09 10.68 -8.10
N LEU A 102 4.59 11.26 -9.18
CA LEU A 102 3.50 10.72 -9.97
C LEU A 102 4.03 10.01 -11.23
N SER A 103 4.17 8.69 -11.17
CA SER A 103 4.70 7.90 -12.29
C SER A 103 3.67 7.65 -13.40
N GLY A 104 2.38 7.79 -13.12
CA GLY A 104 1.29 7.38 -14.01
C GLY A 104 0.85 5.92 -13.85
N GLY A 105 1.53 5.13 -13.00
CA GLY A 105 1.10 3.79 -12.61
C GLY A 105 -0.12 3.83 -11.69
N VAL A 106 -0.81 2.68 -11.54
CA VAL A 106 -2.04 2.57 -10.74
C VAL A 106 -1.82 3.03 -9.31
N ASP A 107 -0.76 2.57 -8.65
CA ASP A 107 -0.52 2.85 -7.24
C ASP A 107 -0.30 4.34 -6.98
N SER A 108 0.59 4.98 -7.75
CA SER A 108 0.84 6.42 -7.63
C SER A 108 -0.40 7.26 -7.95
N SER A 109 -1.23 6.79 -8.89
CA SER A 109 -2.48 7.46 -9.27
C SER A 109 -3.52 7.38 -8.17
N VAL A 110 -3.67 6.24 -7.51
CA VAL A 110 -4.57 6.07 -6.35
C VAL A 110 -4.11 6.95 -5.20
N VAL A 111 -2.82 6.94 -4.87
CA VAL A 111 -2.25 7.80 -3.82
C VAL A 111 -2.49 9.27 -4.14
N ALA A 112 -2.24 9.71 -5.38
CA ALA A 112 -2.51 11.07 -5.82
C ALA A 112 -3.98 11.47 -5.63
N ALA A 113 -4.92 10.62 -6.08
CA ALA A 113 -6.35 10.88 -5.94
C ALA A 113 -6.79 10.98 -4.47
N MET A 114 -6.26 10.14 -3.61
CA MET A 114 -6.53 10.19 -2.17
C MET A 114 -5.96 11.46 -1.52
N LEU A 115 -4.72 11.83 -1.86
CA LEU A 115 -4.08 13.04 -1.36
C LEU A 115 -4.80 14.31 -1.85
N ILE A 116 -5.19 14.38 -3.14
CA ILE A 116 -6.00 15.49 -3.66
C ILE A 116 -7.28 15.65 -2.83
N ARG A 117 -7.99 14.55 -2.56
CA ARG A 117 -9.21 14.57 -1.76
C ARG A 117 -8.96 14.95 -0.27
N ALA A 118 -7.83 14.56 0.28
CA ALA A 118 -7.51 14.80 1.68
C ALA A 118 -7.01 16.21 1.95
N ILE A 119 -6.03 16.68 1.17
CA ILE A 119 -5.23 17.87 1.46
C ILE A 119 -5.21 18.92 0.33
N GLY A 120 -5.80 18.62 -0.84
CA GLY A 120 -6.02 19.58 -1.92
C GLY A 120 -4.74 20.33 -2.33
N GLU A 121 -4.73 21.65 -2.14
CA GLU A 121 -3.64 22.55 -2.56
C GLU A 121 -2.31 22.34 -1.82
N GLN A 122 -2.31 21.62 -0.69
CA GLN A 122 -1.08 21.27 0.03
C GLN A 122 -0.26 20.20 -0.73
N LEU A 123 -0.87 19.54 -1.71
CA LEU A 123 -0.21 18.54 -2.54
C LEU A 123 0.41 19.17 -3.79
N ALA A 124 1.70 18.94 -4.00
CA ALA A 124 2.37 19.11 -5.28
C ALA A 124 2.69 17.74 -5.88
N CYS A 125 2.28 17.48 -7.12
CA CYS A 125 2.63 16.28 -7.86
C CYS A 125 3.72 16.58 -8.86
N VAL A 126 4.76 15.74 -8.94
CA VAL A 126 5.81 15.86 -9.96
C VAL A 126 5.74 14.64 -10.88
N HIS A 127 5.52 14.91 -12.16
CA HIS A 127 5.59 13.90 -13.21
C HIS A 127 6.81 14.16 -14.09
N VAL A 128 7.68 13.15 -14.23
CA VAL A 128 8.92 13.23 -15.01
C VAL A 128 8.77 12.42 -16.28
N ASN A 129 8.80 13.10 -17.43
CA ASN A 129 8.95 12.43 -18.72
C ASN A 129 10.45 12.13 -18.96
N HIS A 130 10.81 10.87 -18.82
CA HIS A 130 12.20 10.40 -18.99
C HIS A 130 12.48 9.78 -20.37
N GLY A 131 11.54 9.87 -21.31
CA GLY A 131 11.69 9.35 -22.68
C GLY A 131 11.56 7.83 -22.83
N LEU A 132 11.32 7.09 -21.74
CA LEU A 132 11.13 5.63 -21.76
C LEU A 132 9.67 5.26 -21.41
N MET A 133 8.77 6.24 -21.45
CA MET A 133 7.34 6.04 -21.23
C MET A 133 6.70 5.37 -22.45
N ARG A 134 5.53 4.77 -22.23
CA ARG A 134 4.70 4.30 -23.34
C ARG A 134 4.20 5.49 -24.16
N LYS A 135 3.79 5.21 -25.38
CA LYS A 135 3.26 6.24 -26.27
C LYS A 135 2.08 6.99 -25.62
N ASN A 136 2.17 8.29 -25.55
CA ASN A 136 1.17 9.21 -24.99
C ASN A 136 0.87 8.99 -23.49
N GLU A 137 1.73 8.31 -22.75
CA GLU A 137 1.51 8.04 -21.33
C GLU A 137 1.66 9.31 -20.50
N SER A 138 2.70 10.09 -20.75
CA SER A 138 2.90 11.38 -20.06
C SER A 138 1.79 12.38 -20.34
N GLU A 139 1.33 12.46 -21.58
CA GLU A 139 0.22 13.33 -21.97
C GLU A 139 -1.09 12.91 -21.27
N SER A 140 -1.31 11.59 -21.14
CA SER A 140 -2.47 11.05 -20.41
C SER A 140 -2.42 11.41 -18.93
N VAL A 141 -1.25 11.33 -18.30
CA VAL A 141 -1.06 11.73 -16.89
C VAL A 141 -1.35 13.23 -16.72
N VAL A 142 -0.82 14.07 -17.59
CA VAL A 142 -1.08 15.52 -17.55
C VAL A 142 -2.56 15.80 -17.69
N LYS A 143 -3.22 15.20 -18.67
CA LYS A 143 -4.65 15.38 -18.91
C LYS A 143 -5.48 15.01 -17.68
N VAL A 144 -5.28 13.83 -17.11
CA VAL A 144 -6.06 13.36 -15.98
C VAL A 144 -5.81 14.21 -14.73
N PHE A 145 -4.55 14.40 -14.36
CA PHE A 145 -4.24 15.03 -13.08
C PHE A 145 -4.31 16.55 -13.10
N ARG A 146 -3.87 17.19 -14.17
CA ARG A 146 -3.93 18.65 -14.28
C ARG A 146 -5.30 19.13 -14.74
N ASP A 147 -5.82 18.57 -15.84
CA ASP A 147 -7.00 19.14 -16.50
C ASP A 147 -8.32 18.63 -15.89
N GLU A 148 -8.40 17.36 -15.48
CA GLU A 148 -9.62 16.75 -14.94
C GLU A 148 -9.68 16.82 -13.42
N LEU A 149 -8.57 16.50 -12.72
CA LEU A 149 -8.51 16.48 -11.25
C LEU A 149 -8.01 17.80 -10.63
N HIS A 150 -7.57 18.75 -11.46
CA HIS A 150 -7.07 20.06 -11.05
C HIS A 150 -5.95 19.99 -10.00
N ALA A 151 -5.10 18.95 -10.09
CA ALA A 151 -3.96 18.80 -9.21
C ALA A 151 -2.88 19.85 -9.53
N ASN A 152 -2.15 20.29 -8.53
CA ASN A 152 -0.93 21.06 -8.71
C ASN A 152 0.17 20.15 -9.30
N LEU A 153 0.16 19.98 -10.62
CA LEU A 153 1.05 19.08 -11.35
C LEU A 153 2.20 19.83 -12.00
N ILE A 154 3.40 19.51 -11.55
CA ILE A 154 4.66 19.94 -12.15
C ILE A 154 5.08 18.88 -13.16
N TYR A 155 5.13 19.26 -14.43
CA TYR A 155 5.61 18.39 -15.49
C TYR A 155 7.06 18.72 -15.80
N VAL A 156 7.94 17.72 -15.73
CA VAL A 156 9.36 17.85 -16.00
C VAL A 156 9.70 17.07 -17.27
N ASP A 157 10.09 17.75 -18.32
CA ASP A 157 10.68 17.11 -19.50
C ASP A 157 12.17 16.87 -19.25
N ALA A 158 12.53 15.62 -19.06
CA ALA A 158 13.89 15.17 -18.79
C ALA A 158 14.39 14.15 -19.83
N VAL A 159 13.74 14.07 -21.00
CA VAL A 159 14.04 13.08 -22.04
C VAL A 159 15.52 13.08 -22.42
N GLU A 160 16.07 14.22 -22.81
CA GLU A 160 17.48 14.33 -23.20
C GLU A 160 18.43 13.97 -22.05
N ARG A 161 18.08 14.36 -20.84
CA ARG A 161 18.87 14.10 -19.62
C ARG A 161 19.00 12.61 -19.34
N PHE A 162 17.90 11.87 -19.39
CA PHE A 162 17.89 10.42 -19.16
C PHE A 162 18.53 9.65 -20.32
N LEU A 163 18.12 9.94 -21.55
CA LEU A 163 18.64 9.25 -22.73
C LEU A 163 20.14 9.49 -22.93
N GLY A 164 20.61 10.71 -22.67
CA GLY A 164 22.02 11.04 -22.75
C GLY A 164 22.87 10.22 -21.76
N LYS A 165 22.38 9.99 -20.53
CA LYS A 165 23.09 9.17 -19.54
C LYS A 165 23.03 7.66 -19.84
N LEU A 166 22.05 7.22 -20.59
CA LEU A 166 21.88 5.83 -20.99
C LEU A 166 22.64 5.49 -22.30
N ALA A 167 23.15 6.48 -22.99
CA ALA A 167 23.88 6.30 -24.24
C ALA A 167 25.10 5.39 -24.03
N GLY A 168 25.20 4.32 -24.82
CA GLY A 168 26.28 3.34 -24.72
C GLY A 168 26.22 2.36 -23.54
N VAL A 169 25.25 2.48 -22.67
CA VAL A 169 25.06 1.54 -21.55
C VAL A 169 24.27 0.32 -22.04
N ALA A 170 24.89 -0.87 -22.08
CA ALA A 170 24.26 -2.10 -22.51
C ALA A 170 23.68 -2.90 -21.34
N ASP A 171 24.35 -2.91 -20.19
CA ASP A 171 23.97 -3.69 -19.03
C ASP A 171 22.66 -3.23 -18.41
N PRO A 172 21.65 -4.13 -18.24
CA PRO A 172 20.34 -3.77 -17.69
C PRO A 172 20.39 -3.25 -16.25
N GLU A 173 21.27 -3.79 -15.42
CA GLU A 173 21.38 -3.38 -14.02
C GLU A 173 21.99 -1.98 -13.90
N GLN A 174 22.98 -1.66 -14.72
CA GLN A 174 23.52 -0.32 -14.79
C GLN A 174 22.48 0.69 -15.30
N LYS A 175 21.68 0.33 -16.31
CA LYS A 175 20.54 1.16 -16.77
C LYS A 175 19.59 1.48 -15.62
N ARG A 176 19.18 0.47 -14.86
CA ARG A 176 18.27 0.62 -13.73
C ARG A 176 18.83 1.55 -12.66
N LYS A 177 20.10 1.40 -12.30
CA LYS A 177 20.79 2.29 -11.34
C LYS A 177 20.89 3.73 -11.83
N ILE A 178 21.20 3.93 -13.11
CA ILE A 178 21.26 5.28 -13.71
C ILE A 178 19.89 5.93 -13.68
N ILE A 179 18.85 5.22 -14.13
CA ILE A 179 17.46 5.74 -14.15
C ILE A 179 17.03 6.10 -12.73
N GLY A 180 17.17 5.19 -11.77
CA GLY A 180 16.75 5.43 -10.39
C GLY A 180 17.51 6.59 -9.74
N GLY A 181 18.82 6.66 -9.91
CA GLY A 181 19.62 7.76 -9.39
C GLY A 181 19.28 9.11 -10.02
N GLU A 182 18.89 9.11 -11.30
CA GLU A 182 18.51 10.34 -11.98
C GLU A 182 17.13 10.84 -11.59
N PHE A 183 16.18 9.92 -11.34
CA PHE A 183 14.89 10.28 -10.77
C PHE A 183 15.04 11.00 -9.43
N ILE A 184 15.86 10.45 -8.53
CA ILE A 184 16.11 11.07 -7.20
C ILE A 184 16.61 12.51 -7.39
N ARG A 185 17.57 12.72 -8.27
CA ARG A 185 18.12 14.08 -8.55
C ARG A 185 17.07 15.05 -9.08
N VAL A 186 16.25 14.60 -10.03
CA VAL A 186 15.16 15.43 -10.56
C VAL A 186 14.16 15.78 -9.45
N PHE A 187 13.78 14.83 -8.62
CA PHE A 187 12.87 15.10 -7.49
C PHE A 187 13.49 16.06 -6.47
N GLU A 188 14.75 15.91 -6.13
CA GLU A 188 15.45 16.83 -5.22
C GLU A 188 15.52 18.25 -5.81
N GLU A 189 15.76 18.37 -7.10
CA GLU A 189 15.79 19.67 -7.80
C GLU A 189 14.42 20.34 -7.78
N GLU A 190 13.34 19.59 -8.04
CA GLU A 190 11.99 20.13 -7.98
C GLU A 190 11.55 20.43 -6.53
N ALA A 191 11.88 19.57 -5.57
CA ALA A 191 11.60 19.83 -4.17
C ALA A 191 12.24 21.11 -3.64
N ARG A 192 13.48 21.41 -4.08
CA ARG A 192 14.19 22.65 -3.70
C ARG A 192 13.56 23.93 -4.27
N LYS A 193 12.78 23.82 -5.35
CA LYS A 193 12.04 24.95 -5.93
C LYS A 193 10.75 25.27 -5.18
N LEU A 194 10.31 24.32 -4.35
CA LEU A 194 9.07 24.41 -3.58
C LEU A 194 9.41 24.72 -2.12
N ASP A 195 8.88 25.83 -1.62
CA ASP A 195 9.06 26.20 -0.22
C ASP A 195 8.20 25.34 0.70
N GLY A 196 8.82 24.80 1.75
CA GLY A 196 8.13 24.16 2.87
C GLY A 196 7.55 22.78 2.56
N ILE A 197 8.25 21.95 1.78
CA ILE A 197 7.89 20.54 1.62
C ILE A 197 8.38 19.78 2.84
N ASP A 198 7.45 19.13 3.53
CA ASP A 198 7.70 18.36 4.76
C ASP A 198 7.63 16.85 4.54
N PHE A 199 6.93 16.40 3.48
CA PHE A 199 6.75 14.99 3.14
C PHE A 199 7.04 14.72 1.67
N LEU A 200 7.65 13.55 1.43
CA LEU A 200 7.88 12.94 0.13
C LEU A 200 7.15 11.60 0.05
#